data_a84087b3aa0afaf9b513d7510ae17ad2
#
_entry.id   a84087b3aa0afaf9b513d7510ae17ad2
#
_cell.length_a   1.000
_cell.length_b   1.000
_cell.length_c   1.000
_cell.angle_alpha   90.00
_cell.angle_beta   90.00
_cell.angle_gamma   90.00
#
_symmetry.space_group_name_H-M   'P 1'
#
loop_
_entity.id
_entity.type
_entity.pdbx_description
1 polymer ?
#
loop_
_entity_poly.entity_id
_entity_poly.type
_entity_poly.pdbx_seq_one_letter_code
_entity_poly.pdbx_strand_id
1 'polypeptide(L)'
;MATASAVTAWGKPTIKSGASGESGAIGTTLEDVGKIKENTTSLELVKGNVNELFGEGHELVDKMELEGTWTLKFTVIKASLDKIAKFFGLSVSTDKLAMKTTIVSEPRSYTVDPLLVGAIGAELPYCYTSITPKFATAEGWTIEFEVTTMEPESESVAPATLYVKKAAAQASSQSTGK
;
A
#
# COMPACT_ATOMS: atom_id res chain seq x y z
N MET A 1 11.77 -23.70 19.27
CA MET A 1 11.24 -22.88 18.15
C MET A 1 12.39 -22.01 17.67
N ALA A 2 12.84 -22.16 16.42
CA ALA A 2 13.89 -21.31 15.88
C ALA A 2 13.32 -19.91 15.66
N THR A 3 13.87 -18.93 16.35
CA THR A 3 13.55 -17.51 16.13
C THR A 3 14.07 -17.16 14.75
N ALA A 4 13.18 -16.96 13.78
CA ALA A 4 13.59 -16.49 12.46
C ALA A 4 14.28 -15.13 12.64
N SER A 5 15.54 -15.05 12.20
CA SER A 5 16.26 -13.79 12.18
C SER A 5 15.50 -12.81 11.29
N ALA A 6 15.11 -11.66 11.83
CA ALA A 6 14.39 -10.65 11.07
C ALA A 6 15.27 -10.12 9.92
N VAL A 7 14.79 -10.28 8.70
CA VAL A 7 15.43 -9.68 7.52
C VAL A 7 15.00 -8.23 7.44
N THR A 8 15.95 -7.31 7.51
CA THR A 8 15.69 -5.87 7.62
C THR A 8 15.41 -5.17 6.29
N ALA A 9 15.56 -5.85 5.16
CA ALA A 9 15.38 -5.26 3.83
C ALA A 9 14.24 -5.94 3.07
N TRP A 10 13.38 -5.15 2.42
CA TRP A 10 12.31 -5.67 1.56
C TRP A 10 12.83 -6.29 0.26
N GLY A 11 14.04 -5.92 -0.15
CA GLY A 11 14.55 -6.24 -1.49
C GLY A 11 13.72 -5.51 -2.55
N LYS A 12 13.21 -6.25 -3.55
CA LYS A 12 12.29 -5.73 -4.58
C LYS A 12 10.87 -6.17 -4.23
N PRO A 13 10.08 -5.33 -3.52
CA PRO A 13 8.73 -5.71 -3.15
C PRO A 13 7.81 -5.78 -4.35
N THR A 14 6.82 -6.66 -4.29
CA THR A 14 5.67 -6.67 -5.19
C THR A 14 4.51 -5.98 -4.50
N ILE A 15 3.98 -4.93 -5.12
CA ILE A 15 2.79 -4.24 -4.62
C ILE A 15 1.59 -4.63 -5.48
N LYS A 16 0.52 -5.05 -4.82
CA LYS A 16 -0.75 -5.32 -5.48
C LYS A 16 -1.81 -4.38 -4.94
N SER A 17 -2.77 -4.03 -5.78
CA SER A 17 -3.89 -3.15 -5.45
C SER A 17 -5.19 -3.64 -6.07
N GLY A 18 -6.29 -3.42 -5.38
CA GLY A 18 -7.64 -3.73 -5.85
C GLY A 18 -8.68 -2.89 -5.10
N ALA A 19 -9.95 -3.07 -5.45
CA ALA A 19 -11.02 -2.47 -4.67
C ALA A 19 -11.01 -3.04 -3.24
N SER A 20 -11.34 -2.23 -2.26
CA SER A 20 -11.53 -2.69 -0.88
C SER A 20 -12.71 -3.65 -0.82
N GLY A 21 -12.64 -4.62 0.09
CA GLY A 21 -13.73 -5.53 0.39
C GLY A 21 -14.87 -4.85 1.15
N GLU A 22 -15.91 -5.62 1.44
CA GLU A 22 -17.03 -5.15 2.27
C GLU A 22 -16.54 -4.74 3.66
N SER A 23 -17.16 -3.70 4.22
CA SER A 23 -16.84 -3.17 5.54
C SER A 23 -15.38 -2.74 5.73
N GLY A 24 -14.69 -2.39 4.65
CA GLY A 24 -13.29 -1.98 4.67
C GLY A 24 -12.29 -3.13 4.82
N ALA A 25 -12.70 -4.38 4.59
CA ALA A 25 -11.79 -5.53 4.59
C ALA A 25 -10.84 -5.51 3.38
N ILE A 26 -9.80 -6.35 3.43
CA ILE A 26 -8.88 -6.52 2.30
C ILE A 26 -9.64 -7.04 1.06
N GLY A 27 -9.38 -6.46 -0.09
CA GLY A 27 -10.01 -6.87 -1.35
C GLY A 27 -9.60 -8.28 -1.75
N THR A 28 -10.52 -9.04 -2.33
CA THR A 28 -10.28 -10.42 -2.77
C THR A 28 -9.55 -10.51 -4.10
N THR A 29 -9.66 -9.47 -4.94
CA THR A 29 -9.01 -9.43 -6.26
C THR A 29 -8.00 -8.30 -6.30
N LEU A 30 -6.74 -8.65 -6.03
CA LEU A 30 -5.62 -7.71 -6.05
C LEU A 30 -4.75 -7.96 -7.28
N GLU A 31 -4.51 -6.93 -8.07
CA GLU A 31 -3.65 -6.97 -9.26
C GLU A 31 -2.31 -6.26 -8.99
N ASP A 32 -1.25 -6.75 -9.60
CA ASP A 32 0.07 -6.10 -9.53
C ASP A 32 0.01 -4.68 -10.11
N VAL A 33 0.48 -3.71 -9.34
CA VAL A 33 0.48 -2.29 -9.76
C VAL A 33 1.44 -2.01 -10.93
N GLY A 34 2.41 -2.88 -11.17
CA GLY A 34 3.38 -2.76 -12.25
C GLY A 34 4.82 -2.66 -11.75
N LYS A 35 5.70 -2.21 -12.63
CA LYS A 35 7.13 -2.11 -12.31
C LYS A 35 7.39 -0.90 -11.41
N ILE A 36 7.88 -1.15 -10.20
CA ILE A 36 8.20 -0.12 -9.21
C ILE A 36 9.62 0.41 -9.50
N LYS A 37 9.79 1.74 -9.38
CA LYS A 37 11.09 2.40 -9.43
C LYS A 37 11.89 2.03 -8.18
N GLU A 38 13.17 1.77 -8.35
CA GLU A 38 14.06 1.43 -7.25
C GLU A 38 14.13 2.55 -6.20
N ASN A 39 14.21 2.16 -4.93
CA ASN A 39 14.35 3.07 -3.78
C ASN A 39 13.21 4.10 -3.61
N THR A 40 12.00 3.79 -4.12
CA THR A 40 10.84 4.69 -3.98
C THR A 40 9.75 4.13 -3.08
N THR A 41 9.89 2.90 -2.57
CA THR A 41 8.89 2.30 -1.71
C THR A 41 9.21 2.55 -0.26
N SER A 42 8.30 3.20 0.46
CA SER A 42 8.34 3.35 1.91
C SER A 42 6.97 3.12 2.52
N LEU A 43 6.93 2.57 3.73
CA LEU A 43 5.74 2.45 4.55
C LEU A 43 6.05 3.04 5.93
N GLU A 44 5.32 4.06 6.31
CA GLU A 44 5.57 4.84 7.51
C GLU A 44 4.29 5.03 8.31
N LEU A 45 4.38 4.97 9.64
CA LEU A 45 3.31 5.41 10.52
C LEU A 45 3.48 6.91 10.77
N VAL A 46 2.58 7.70 10.22
CA VAL A 46 2.51 9.13 10.49
C VAL A 46 1.68 9.32 11.75
N LYS A 47 2.32 9.80 12.81
CA LYS A 47 1.65 10.05 14.09
C LYS A 47 0.59 11.13 13.94
N GLY A 48 -0.51 10.95 14.66
CA GLY A 48 -1.56 11.96 14.76
C GLY A 48 -1.09 13.22 15.49
N ASN A 49 -1.90 14.25 15.42
CA ASN A 49 -1.65 15.49 16.15
C ASN A 49 -1.67 15.24 17.66
N VAL A 50 -0.81 15.94 18.36
CA VAL A 50 -0.77 15.92 19.81
C VAL A 50 -1.47 17.16 20.34
N ASN A 51 -2.51 16.95 21.14
CA ASN A 51 -3.16 18.03 21.88
C ASN A 51 -2.61 18.03 23.30
N GLU A 52 -2.02 19.15 23.71
CA GLU A 52 -1.44 19.34 25.03
C GLU A 52 -2.24 20.41 25.77
N LEU A 53 -2.64 20.09 27.00
CA LEU A 53 -3.30 21.02 27.90
C LEU A 53 -2.31 21.48 28.95
N PHE A 54 -2.11 22.78 29.04
CA PHE A 54 -1.23 23.41 30.03
C PHE A 54 -2.05 24.14 31.08
N GLY A 55 -1.66 24.00 32.34
CA GLY A 55 -2.17 24.77 33.46
C GLY A 55 -1.50 26.12 33.64
N GLU A 56 -1.90 26.88 34.68
CA GLU A 56 -1.23 28.10 35.06
C GLU A 56 0.25 27.81 35.43
N GLY A 57 1.21 28.57 34.87
CA GLY A 57 2.63 28.35 35.07
C GLY A 57 3.29 27.38 34.05
N HIS A 58 2.64 27.07 32.94
CA HIS A 58 3.13 26.15 31.91
C HIS A 58 3.37 24.70 32.35
N GLU A 59 2.62 24.24 33.34
CA GLU A 59 2.61 22.84 33.71
C GLU A 59 1.80 22.04 32.71
N LEU A 60 2.38 20.97 32.14
CA LEU A 60 1.66 20.03 31.28
C LEU A 60 0.69 19.23 32.15
N VAL A 61 -0.61 19.51 32.00
CA VAL A 61 -1.68 18.89 32.80
C VAL A 61 -2.18 17.61 32.13
N ASP A 62 -2.32 17.63 30.79
CA ASP A 62 -2.80 16.50 30.03
C ASP A 62 -2.20 16.49 28.61
N LYS A 63 -2.08 15.31 28.04
CA LYS A 63 -1.58 15.09 26.71
C LYS A 63 -2.37 13.98 26.02
N MET A 64 -3.03 14.31 24.93
CA MET A 64 -3.74 13.37 24.09
C MET A 64 -3.10 13.32 22.70
N GLU A 65 -2.64 12.15 22.29
CA GLU A 65 -2.16 11.89 20.94
C GLU A 65 -3.34 11.33 20.12
N LEU A 66 -3.64 11.98 19.01
CA LEU A 66 -4.64 11.49 18.07
C LEU A 66 -4.09 10.28 17.30
N GLU A 67 -4.97 9.44 16.79
CA GLU A 67 -4.59 8.26 16.02
C GLU A 67 -3.74 8.63 14.80
N GLY A 68 -2.69 7.87 14.58
CA GLY A 68 -1.82 8.00 13.43
C GLY A 68 -2.36 7.23 12.21
N THR A 69 -1.84 7.54 11.05
CA THR A 69 -2.18 6.86 9.79
C THR A 69 -0.95 6.22 9.17
N TRP A 70 -1.12 5.04 8.57
CA TRP A 70 -0.08 4.43 7.77
C TRP A 70 -0.05 5.04 6.38
N THR A 71 1.13 5.43 5.92
CA THR A 71 1.33 5.99 4.58
C THR A 71 2.31 5.14 3.80
N LEU A 72 1.85 4.58 2.68
CA LEU A 72 2.66 3.83 1.74
C LEU A 72 2.94 4.72 0.51
N LYS A 73 4.23 4.93 0.19
CA LYS A 73 4.66 5.69 -0.99
C LYS A 73 5.42 4.78 -1.93
N PHE A 74 5.18 4.90 -3.22
CA PHE A 74 5.94 4.22 -4.26
C PHE A 74 5.74 4.89 -5.62
N THR A 75 6.67 4.63 -6.55
CA THR A 75 6.61 5.14 -7.92
C THR A 75 6.56 4.00 -8.90
N VAL A 76 5.56 4.00 -9.78
CA VAL A 76 5.41 3.04 -10.87
C VAL A 76 6.03 3.61 -12.14
N ILE A 77 6.80 2.77 -12.84
CA ILE A 77 7.40 3.07 -14.14
C ILE A 77 6.90 2.09 -15.20
N LYS A 78 6.87 2.53 -16.46
CA LYS A 78 6.45 1.68 -17.60
C LYS A 78 5.05 1.07 -17.43
N ALA A 79 4.11 1.80 -16.82
CA ALA A 79 2.72 1.35 -16.77
C ALA A 79 2.09 1.44 -18.16
N SER A 80 1.28 0.42 -18.54
CA SER A 80 0.47 0.48 -19.76
C SER A 80 -0.69 1.45 -19.58
N LEU A 81 -1.24 1.99 -20.69
CA LEU A 81 -2.40 2.89 -20.65
C LEU A 81 -3.61 2.24 -19.93
N ASP A 82 -3.82 0.93 -20.12
CA ASP A 82 -4.90 0.21 -19.45
C ASP A 82 -4.72 0.18 -17.93
N LYS A 83 -3.49 -0.05 -17.45
CA LYS A 83 -3.21 0.02 -16.00
C LYS A 83 -3.39 1.42 -15.46
N ILE A 84 -2.92 2.43 -16.19
CA ILE A 84 -3.12 3.84 -15.83
C ILE A 84 -4.61 4.14 -15.73
N ALA A 85 -5.40 3.76 -16.74
CA ALA A 85 -6.84 3.97 -16.77
C ALA A 85 -7.55 3.34 -15.56
N LYS A 86 -7.19 2.11 -15.19
CA LYS A 86 -7.74 1.43 -14.01
C LYS A 86 -7.47 2.19 -12.71
N PHE A 87 -6.25 2.76 -12.53
CA PHE A 87 -5.96 3.55 -11.34
C PHE A 87 -6.75 4.85 -11.26
N PHE A 88 -7.06 5.44 -12.40
CA PHE A 88 -7.81 6.69 -12.49
C PHE A 88 -9.32 6.49 -12.66
N GLY A 89 -9.81 5.24 -12.66
CA GLY A 89 -11.23 4.96 -12.92
C GLY A 89 -11.68 5.41 -14.30
N LEU A 90 -10.79 5.36 -15.30
CA LEU A 90 -11.03 5.82 -16.66
C LEU A 90 -11.02 4.64 -17.65
N SER A 91 -11.53 4.87 -18.84
CA SER A 91 -11.50 3.90 -19.93
C SER A 91 -10.56 4.36 -21.05
N VAL A 92 -9.82 3.43 -21.62
CA VAL A 92 -9.01 3.67 -22.81
C VAL A 92 -9.90 3.56 -24.04
N SER A 93 -9.85 4.56 -24.92
CA SER A 93 -10.55 4.53 -26.21
C SER A 93 -9.56 4.77 -27.35
N THR A 94 -9.42 3.81 -28.25
CA THR A 94 -8.57 3.91 -29.44
C THR A 94 -7.16 4.43 -29.14
N ASP A 95 -6.47 3.76 -28.22
CA ASP A 95 -5.10 4.12 -27.77
C ASP A 95 -4.97 5.50 -27.13
N LYS A 96 -6.07 6.09 -26.69
CA LYS A 96 -6.12 7.39 -26.03
C LYS A 96 -6.76 7.27 -24.65
N LEU A 97 -6.15 7.94 -23.68
CA LEU A 97 -6.69 8.09 -22.34
C LEU A 97 -6.96 9.57 -22.07
N ALA A 98 -8.24 9.92 -21.92
CA ALA A 98 -8.63 11.28 -21.55
C ALA A 98 -8.46 11.47 -20.04
N MET A 99 -7.43 12.22 -19.64
CA MET A 99 -7.17 12.53 -18.24
C MET A 99 -8.08 13.66 -17.77
N LYS A 100 -8.68 13.47 -16.59
CA LYS A 100 -9.43 14.53 -15.88
C LYS A 100 -8.51 15.20 -14.86
N THR A 101 -8.75 16.46 -14.61
CA THR A 101 -8.03 17.22 -13.56
C THR A 101 -8.46 16.83 -12.15
N THR A 102 -9.68 16.34 -11.99
CA THR A 102 -10.20 15.82 -10.72
C THR A 102 -10.25 14.31 -10.79
N ILE A 103 -9.53 13.66 -9.89
CA ILE A 103 -9.49 12.22 -9.75
C ILE A 103 -10.32 11.87 -8.52
N VAL A 104 -11.38 11.11 -8.72
CA VAL A 104 -12.14 10.55 -7.60
C VAL A 104 -11.50 9.19 -7.29
N SER A 105 -10.84 9.11 -6.15
CA SER A 105 -10.27 7.85 -5.67
C SER A 105 -11.32 7.10 -4.86
N GLU A 106 -11.73 5.95 -5.35
CA GLU A 106 -12.48 4.99 -4.53
C GLU A 106 -11.53 4.33 -3.53
N PRO A 107 -12.03 3.91 -2.36
CA PRO A 107 -11.22 3.17 -1.38
C PRO A 107 -10.61 1.91 -1.99
N ARG A 108 -9.33 1.70 -1.75
CA ARG A 108 -8.57 0.58 -2.32
C ARG A 108 -7.79 -0.16 -1.25
N SER A 109 -7.62 -1.46 -1.49
CA SER A 109 -6.72 -2.30 -0.72
C SER A 109 -5.35 -2.37 -1.37
N TYR A 110 -4.32 -2.47 -0.55
CA TYR A 110 -2.94 -2.67 -0.98
C TYR A 110 -2.27 -3.80 -0.20
N THR A 111 -1.43 -4.56 -0.88
CA THR A 111 -0.50 -5.50 -0.25
C THR A 111 0.91 -5.22 -0.70
N VAL A 112 1.83 -5.23 0.23
CA VAL A 112 3.27 -5.11 -0.02
C VAL A 112 3.91 -6.45 0.34
N ASP A 113 4.25 -7.23 -0.68
CA ASP A 113 4.88 -8.54 -0.51
C ASP A 113 6.38 -8.42 -0.76
N PRO A 114 7.24 -8.58 0.27
CA PRO A 114 8.69 -8.49 0.13
C PRO A 114 9.23 -9.64 -0.72
N LEU A 115 10.38 -9.43 -1.37
CA LEU A 115 11.04 -10.50 -2.14
C LEU A 115 11.56 -11.62 -1.24
N LEU A 116 12.16 -11.25 -0.11
CA LEU A 116 12.89 -12.18 0.75
C LEU A 116 11.98 -12.86 1.78
N VAL A 117 12.17 -14.15 1.97
CA VAL A 117 11.55 -14.91 3.08
C VAL A 117 12.10 -14.41 4.40
N GLY A 118 11.24 -14.23 5.39
CA GLY A 118 11.58 -13.65 6.68
C GLY A 118 11.47 -12.12 6.75
N ALA A 119 11.33 -11.44 5.60
CA ALA A 119 11.07 -10.01 5.58
C ALA A 119 9.60 -9.70 5.94
N ILE A 120 9.37 -8.49 6.45
CA ILE A 120 8.05 -8.02 6.85
C ILE A 120 7.30 -7.49 5.63
N GLY A 121 6.14 -8.05 5.35
CA GLY A 121 5.16 -7.51 4.41
C GLY A 121 4.05 -6.75 5.11
N ALA A 122 3.18 -6.10 4.33
CA ALA A 122 2.07 -5.32 4.86
C ALA A 122 0.80 -5.52 4.03
N GLU A 123 -0.33 -5.50 4.71
CA GLU A 123 -1.66 -5.46 4.14
C GLU A 123 -2.37 -4.19 4.64
N LEU A 124 -2.87 -3.41 3.71
CA LEU A 124 -3.57 -2.15 3.95
C LEU A 124 -4.96 -2.28 3.32
N PRO A 125 -5.98 -2.66 4.10
CA PRO A 125 -7.27 -3.08 3.55
C PRO A 125 -8.13 -1.91 3.05
N TYR A 126 -8.05 -0.74 3.68
CA TYR A 126 -8.92 0.39 3.38
C TYR A 126 -8.12 1.69 3.30
N CYS A 127 -7.86 2.14 2.07
CA CYS A 127 -6.95 3.25 1.83
C CYS A 127 -7.52 4.28 0.85
N TYR A 128 -7.22 5.54 1.12
CA TYR A 128 -7.29 6.61 0.16
C TYR A 128 -5.98 6.65 -0.65
N THR A 129 -6.08 6.86 -1.96
CA THR A 129 -4.92 6.89 -2.85
C THR A 129 -4.83 8.23 -3.57
N SER A 130 -3.74 8.95 -3.34
CA SER A 130 -3.35 10.11 -4.13
C SER A 130 -2.40 9.66 -5.25
N ILE A 131 -2.68 10.04 -6.48
CA ILE A 131 -1.94 9.61 -7.67
C ILE A 131 -1.45 10.83 -8.42
N THR A 132 -0.13 10.95 -8.59
CA THR A 132 0.49 12.05 -9.31
C THR A 132 1.24 11.53 -10.55
N PRO A 133 0.68 11.68 -11.76
CA PRO A 133 1.37 11.33 -12.97
C PRO A 133 2.44 12.38 -13.29
N LYS A 134 3.62 11.91 -13.71
CA LYS A 134 4.73 12.77 -14.14
C LYS A 134 5.30 12.26 -15.45
N PHE A 135 5.66 13.17 -16.33
CA PHE A 135 6.39 12.87 -17.56
C PHE A 135 7.67 13.70 -17.58
N ALA A 136 8.79 13.02 -17.66
CA ALA A 136 10.11 13.64 -17.75
C ALA A 136 10.87 13.08 -18.96
N THR A 137 11.62 13.92 -19.68
CA THR A 137 12.33 13.54 -20.89
C THR A 137 13.31 12.40 -20.66
N ALA A 138 14.00 12.38 -19.51
CA ALA A 138 14.99 11.35 -19.17
C ALA A 138 14.37 10.06 -18.62
N GLU A 139 13.26 10.17 -17.88
CA GLU A 139 12.66 9.03 -17.16
C GLU A 139 11.42 8.47 -17.86
N GLY A 140 10.83 9.22 -18.79
CA GLY A 140 9.57 8.90 -19.43
C GLY A 140 8.38 9.13 -18.47
N TRP A 141 7.34 8.32 -18.65
CA TRP A 141 6.13 8.39 -17.84
C TRP A 141 6.31 7.65 -16.52
N THR A 142 6.08 8.36 -15.43
CA THR A 142 6.10 7.81 -14.07
C THR A 142 4.83 8.20 -13.34
N ILE A 143 4.39 7.35 -12.40
CA ILE A 143 3.21 7.60 -11.58
C ILE A 143 3.63 7.45 -10.12
N GLU A 144 3.52 8.53 -9.36
CA GLU A 144 3.75 8.52 -7.92
C GLU A 144 2.45 8.21 -7.21
N PHE A 145 2.52 7.28 -6.28
CA PHE A 145 1.42 6.89 -5.40
C PHE A 145 1.73 7.30 -3.97
N GLU A 146 0.77 7.94 -3.34
CA GLU A 146 0.73 8.15 -1.91
C GLU A 146 -0.57 7.56 -1.38
N VAL A 147 -0.45 6.49 -0.65
CA VAL A 147 -1.56 5.68 -0.14
C VAL A 147 -1.64 5.87 1.36
N THR A 148 -2.76 6.39 1.85
CA THR A 148 -2.98 6.65 3.27
C THR A 148 -4.10 5.75 3.77
N THR A 149 -3.87 5.03 4.88
CA THR A 149 -4.92 4.23 5.49
C THR A 149 -6.03 5.11 6.04
N MET A 150 -7.25 4.66 5.85
CA MET A 150 -8.44 5.21 6.47
C MET A 150 -8.94 4.23 7.52
N GLU A 151 -9.77 4.70 8.41
CA GLU A 151 -10.45 3.86 9.37
C GLU A 151 -11.45 2.95 8.63
N PRO A 152 -11.34 1.61 8.74
CA PRO A 152 -12.30 0.69 8.15
C PRO A 152 -13.68 0.86 8.77
N GLU A 153 -14.73 0.56 8.02
CA GLU A 153 -16.12 0.64 8.52
C GLU A 153 -16.40 -0.35 9.65
N SER A 154 -15.61 -1.43 9.72
CA SER A 154 -15.71 -2.44 10.78
C SER A 154 -14.56 -2.33 11.76
N GLU A 155 -14.84 -2.17 13.03
CA GLU A 155 -13.85 -2.15 14.13
C GLU A 155 -13.02 -3.44 14.23
N SER A 156 -13.47 -4.53 13.61
CA SER A 156 -12.73 -5.81 13.57
C SER A 156 -11.61 -5.82 12.55
N VAL A 157 -11.57 -4.85 11.65
CA VAL A 157 -10.55 -4.75 10.59
C VAL A 157 -9.48 -3.74 11.01
N ALA A 158 -8.26 -4.20 11.17
CA ALA A 158 -7.14 -3.30 11.47
C ALA A 158 -6.79 -2.44 10.24
N PRO A 159 -6.48 -1.13 10.41
CA PRO A 159 -6.07 -0.25 9.30
C PRO A 159 -4.82 -0.74 8.56
N ALA A 160 -3.93 -1.43 9.26
CA ALA A 160 -2.75 -2.07 8.67
C ALA A 160 -2.43 -3.38 9.40
N THR A 161 -2.06 -4.41 8.65
CA THR A 161 -1.59 -5.69 9.18
C THR A 161 -0.20 -5.95 8.66
N LEU A 162 0.76 -6.16 9.56
CA LEU A 162 2.12 -6.54 9.22
C LEU A 162 2.27 -8.06 9.36
N TYR A 163 2.92 -8.69 8.40
CA TYR A 163 3.17 -10.12 8.42
C TYR A 163 4.60 -10.45 8.04
N VAL A 164 5.10 -11.62 8.48
CA VAL A 164 6.41 -12.13 8.06
C VAL A 164 6.21 -13.07 6.88
N LYS A 165 6.89 -12.79 5.76
CA LYS A 165 6.83 -13.66 4.58
C LYS A 165 7.36 -15.03 4.90
N LYS A 166 6.52 -16.04 4.73
CA LYS A 166 6.89 -17.46 4.87
C LYS A 166 7.37 -18.00 3.53
N ALA A 167 8.23 -19.02 3.57
CA ALA A 167 8.54 -19.80 2.38
C ALA A 167 7.24 -20.45 1.85
N ALA A 168 7.05 -20.43 0.53
CA ALA A 168 5.94 -21.16 -0.08
C ALA A 168 6.07 -22.64 0.33
N ALA A 169 5.01 -23.21 0.90
CA ALA A 169 4.96 -24.62 1.18
C ALA A 169 5.16 -25.36 -0.15
N GLN A 170 6.23 -26.14 -0.27
CA GLN A 170 6.41 -27.02 -1.41
C GLN A 170 5.23 -28.00 -1.39
N ALA A 171 4.37 -27.88 -2.39
CA ALA A 171 3.38 -28.90 -2.66
C ALA A 171 4.16 -30.20 -2.94
N SER A 172 4.21 -31.09 -1.95
CA SER A 172 4.77 -32.41 -2.12
C SER A 172 3.90 -33.17 -3.13
N SER A 173 4.34 -33.18 -4.39
CA SER A 173 3.83 -34.13 -5.37
C SER A 173 4.29 -35.51 -4.92
N GLN A 174 3.50 -36.18 -4.11
CA GLN A 174 3.60 -37.63 -3.98
C GLN A 174 3.18 -38.22 -5.32
N SER A 175 4.18 -38.48 -6.15
CA SER A 175 4.07 -39.46 -7.24
C SER A 175 3.91 -40.82 -6.59
N THR A 176 2.67 -41.30 -6.45
CA THR A 176 2.38 -42.72 -6.27
C THR A 176 2.68 -43.41 -7.57
N GLY A 177 3.93 -43.86 -7.73
CA GLY A 177 4.29 -44.85 -8.72
C GLY A 177 3.60 -46.15 -8.43
N LYS A 178 2.92 -46.67 -9.44
CA LYS A 178 2.45 -48.03 -9.49
C LYS A 178 3.02 -48.67 -10.77
#